data_e523455b781cf3a057e87fc0d28ed846
#
_entry.id   e523455b781cf3a057e87fc0d28ed846
#
_cell.length_a   1.000
_cell.length_b   1.000
_cell.length_c   1.000
_cell.angle_alpha   90.00
_cell.angle_beta   90.00
_cell.angle_gamma   90.00
#
_symmetry.space_group_name_H-M   'P 1'
#
loop_
_entity.id
_entity.type
_entity.pdbx_description
1 polymer ?
#
loop_
_entity_poly.entity_id
_entity_poly.type
_entity_poly.pdbx_seq_one_letter_code
_entity_poly.pdbx_strand_id
1 'polypeptide(L)'
;MQLTIEKLLQDKEIIEKETEEKEIKLEIKRLGGEITIKSLPMNKLMRFANEGNDNYQANIKVVYTAIIDPNLKDNELLNAYKCKSNPYAIVEKIFKPIEVNLIADKVCELSGMSNKDSKNMVVEIKNS
;
A
#
# COMPACT_ATOMS: atom_id res chain seq x y z
N MET A 1 -13.89 -27.75 -10.72
CA MET A 1 -12.94 -28.01 -11.82
C MET A 1 -11.51 -27.74 -11.33
N GLN A 2 -10.64 -28.69 -11.59
CA GLN A 2 -9.24 -28.55 -11.19
C GLN A 2 -8.54 -27.49 -12.05
N LEU A 3 -7.80 -26.59 -11.40
CA LEU A 3 -6.95 -25.63 -12.11
C LEU A 3 -5.81 -26.37 -12.78
N THR A 4 -5.55 -26.08 -14.05
CA THR A 4 -4.56 -26.78 -14.86
C THR A 4 -3.45 -25.85 -15.33
N ILE A 5 -2.31 -26.44 -15.72
CA ILE A 5 -1.20 -25.68 -16.29
C ILE A 5 -1.64 -25.00 -17.59
N GLU A 6 -2.44 -25.68 -18.41
CA GLU A 6 -2.98 -25.09 -19.64
C GLU A 6 -3.75 -23.80 -19.37
N LYS A 7 -4.61 -23.81 -18.35
CA LYS A 7 -5.41 -22.65 -17.97
C LYS A 7 -4.51 -21.49 -17.54
N LEU A 8 -3.51 -21.79 -16.74
CA LEU A 8 -2.55 -20.78 -16.27
C LEU A 8 -1.74 -20.16 -17.41
N LEU A 9 -1.38 -20.97 -18.41
CA LEU A 9 -0.67 -20.47 -19.59
C LEU A 9 -1.60 -19.65 -20.48
N GLN A 10 -2.83 -20.10 -20.63
CA GLN A 10 -3.83 -19.42 -21.44
C GLN A 10 -4.16 -18.04 -20.87
N ASP A 11 -4.28 -17.94 -19.56
CA ASP A 11 -4.65 -16.70 -18.86
C ASP A 11 -3.44 -15.88 -18.40
N LYS A 12 -2.25 -16.21 -18.86
CA LYS A 12 -0.99 -15.58 -18.40
C LYS A 12 -1.03 -14.06 -18.42
N GLU A 13 -1.48 -13.45 -19.50
CA GLU A 13 -1.53 -11.99 -19.63
C GLU A 13 -2.49 -11.35 -18.63
N ILE A 14 -3.63 -11.99 -18.43
CA ILE A 14 -4.63 -11.51 -17.48
C ILE A 14 -4.09 -11.60 -16.05
N ILE A 15 -3.47 -12.73 -15.71
CA ILE A 15 -2.90 -12.97 -14.40
C ILE A 15 -1.77 -11.98 -14.10
N GLU A 16 -0.88 -11.76 -15.05
CA GLU A 16 0.23 -10.82 -14.89
C GLU A 16 -0.27 -9.39 -14.69
N LYS A 17 -1.32 -8.98 -15.40
CA LYS A 17 -1.91 -7.65 -15.22
C LYS A 17 -2.50 -7.47 -13.83
N GLU A 18 -3.11 -8.51 -13.29
CA GLU A 18 -3.72 -8.45 -11.96
C GLU A 18 -2.67 -8.34 -10.85
N THR A 19 -1.45 -8.81 -11.10
CA THR A 19 -0.35 -8.76 -10.12
C THR A 19 0.62 -7.60 -10.35
N GLU A 20 0.41 -6.79 -11.38
CA GLU A 20 1.22 -5.61 -11.63
C GLU A 20 1.05 -4.55 -10.55
N GLU A 21 2.08 -3.71 -10.39
CA GLU A 21 2.01 -2.54 -9.54
C GLU A 21 0.86 -1.64 -10.00
N LYS A 22 0.02 -1.27 -9.05
CA LYS A 22 -1.17 -0.44 -9.31
C LYS A 22 -0.98 0.92 -8.66
N GLU A 23 -1.58 1.94 -9.27
CA GLU A 23 -1.54 3.30 -8.74
C GLU A 23 -2.95 3.86 -8.69
N ILE A 24 -3.23 4.62 -7.64
CA ILE A 24 -4.49 5.38 -7.54
C ILE A 24 -4.20 6.76 -6.96
N LYS A 25 -5.12 7.69 -7.19
CA LYS A 25 -5.07 9.02 -6.61
C LYS A 25 -6.05 9.10 -5.45
N LEU A 26 -5.61 9.74 -4.36
CA LEU A 26 -6.44 9.99 -3.19
C LEU A 26 -6.50 11.48 -2.94
N GLU A 27 -7.69 12.01 -2.68
CA GLU A 27 -7.86 13.39 -2.28
C GLU A 27 -7.65 13.54 -0.77
N ILE A 28 -6.78 14.45 -0.38
CA ILE A 28 -6.58 14.80 1.03
C ILE A 28 -7.32 16.13 1.23
N LYS A 29 -8.55 16.03 1.67
CA LYS A 29 -9.46 17.18 1.75
C LYS A 29 -8.89 18.31 2.59
N ARG A 30 -8.29 17.99 3.73
CA ARG A 30 -7.72 18.99 4.63
C ARG A 30 -6.63 19.83 3.95
N LEU A 31 -5.87 19.23 3.05
CA LEU A 31 -4.77 19.89 2.33
C LEU A 31 -5.19 20.46 0.98
N GLY A 32 -6.41 20.15 0.55
CA GLY A 32 -6.95 20.66 -0.72
C GLY A 32 -6.25 20.13 -1.95
N GLY A 33 -5.72 18.91 -1.91
CA GLY A 33 -5.00 18.34 -3.03
C GLY A 33 -5.02 16.83 -3.05
N GLU A 34 -4.44 16.28 -4.11
CA GLU A 34 -4.38 14.84 -4.33
C GLU A 34 -2.97 14.30 -4.10
N ILE A 35 -2.88 13.08 -3.64
CA ILE A 35 -1.65 12.29 -3.64
C ILE A 35 -1.83 11.08 -4.55
N THR A 36 -0.73 10.58 -5.11
CA THR A 36 -0.74 9.34 -5.87
C THR A 36 -0.01 8.29 -5.06
N ILE A 37 -0.67 7.16 -4.81
CA ILE A 37 -0.09 6.03 -4.11
C ILE A 37 0.03 4.83 -5.03
N LYS A 38 0.94 3.92 -4.71
CA LYS A 38 1.12 2.67 -5.44
C LYS A 38 0.95 1.47 -4.52
N SER A 39 0.63 0.33 -5.12
CA SER A 39 0.65 -0.94 -4.41
C SER A 39 2.09 -1.29 -4.02
N LEU A 40 2.25 -2.07 -2.95
CA LEU A 40 3.55 -2.54 -2.50
C LEU A 40 3.59 -4.07 -2.50
N PRO A 41 4.75 -4.68 -2.78
CA PRO A 41 4.87 -6.14 -2.70
C PRO A 41 4.68 -6.63 -1.27
N MET A 42 4.15 -7.83 -1.15
CA MET A 42 3.84 -8.45 0.14
C MET A 42 5.05 -8.50 1.07
N ASN A 43 6.23 -8.85 0.55
CA ASN A 43 7.44 -8.94 1.36
C ASN A 43 7.80 -7.60 2.01
N LYS A 44 7.56 -6.50 1.31
CA LYS A 44 7.82 -5.17 1.84
C LYS A 44 6.83 -4.81 2.95
N LEU A 45 5.54 -5.09 2.73
CA LEU A 45 4.51 -4.85 3.74
C LEU A 45 4.74 -5.67 5.00
N MET A 46 5.12 -6.94 4.84
CA MET A 46 5.44 -7.82 5.97
C MET A 46 6.66 -7.33 6.74
N ARG A 47 7.68 -6.85 6.04
CA ARG A 47 8.87 -6.29 6.66
C ARG A 47 8.52 -5.10 7.55
N PHE A 48 7.71 -4.17 7.03
CA PHE A 48 7.29 -3.00 7.80
C PHE A 48 6.47 -3.40 9.02
N ALA A 49 5.59 -4.37 8.89
CA ALA A 49 4.80 -4.88 10.00
C ALA A 49 5.68 -5.48 11.11
N ASN A 50 6.78 -6.12 10.73
CA ASN A 50 7.70 -6.77 11.69
C ASN A 50 8.70 -5.80 12.31
N GLU A 51 9.05 -4.72 11.64
CA GLU A 51 10.01 -3.73 12.12
C GLU A 51 9.41 -2.74 13.10
N GLY A 52 8.10 -2.51 13.01
CA GLY A 52 7.44 -1.54 13.86
C GLY A 52 7.10 -2.10 15.23
N ASN A 53 7.17 -1.27 16.26
CA ASN A 53 6.74 -1.62 17.60
C ASN A 53 5.22 -1.64 17.72
N ASP A 54 4.54 -0.96 16.80
CA ASP A 54 3.08 -0.92 16.73
C ASP A 54 2.63 -0.72 15.28
N ASN A 55 1.33 -0.86 15.08
CA ASN A 55 0.75 -0.75 13.73
C ASN A 55 0.90 0.64 13.13
N TYR A 56 0.88 1.68 13.96
CA TYR A 56 1.01 3.04 13.50
C TYR A 56 2.40 3.30 12.90
N GLN A 57 3.45 2.81 13.55
CA GLN A 57 4.82 2.94 13.04
C GLN A 57 4.97 2.22 11.70
N ALA A 58 4.39 1.03 11.60
CA ALA A 58 4.37 0.30 10.33
C ALA A 58 3.63 1.09 9.25
N ASN A 59 2.51 1.69 9.60
CA ASN A 59 1.71 2.50 8.66
C ASN A 59 2.47 3.71 8.15
N ILE A 60 3.25 4.37 9.00
CA ILE A 60 4.10 5.49 8.59
C ILE A 60 5.06 5.05 7.48
N LYS A 61 5.71 3.91 7.65
CA LYS A 61 6.65 3.38 6.65
C LYS A 61 5.95 3.02 5.35
N VAL A 62 4.76 2.43 5.45
CA VAL A 62 3.94 2.09 4.28
C VAL A 62 3.58 3.36 3.50
N VAL A 63 3.07 4.38 4.19
CA VAL A 63 2.67 5.64 3.56
C VAL A 63 3.87 6.32 2.89
N TYR A 64 4.99 6.43 3.60
CA TYR A 64 6.19 7.05 3.06
C TYR A 64 6.66 6.36 1.77
N THR A 65 6.64 5.04 1.76
CA THR A 65 7.12 4.24 0.64
C THR A 65 6.15 4.25 -0.54
N ALA A 66 4.85 4.24 -0.26
CA ALA A 66 3.82 4.12 -1.29
C ALA A 66 3.45 5.42 -1.99
N ILE A 67 3.64 6.57 -1.34
CA ILE A 67 3.35 7.86 -1.99
C ILE A 67 4.43 8.14 -3.04
N ILE A 68 4.02 8.21 -4.30
CA ILE A 68 4.94 8.52 -5.41
C ILE A 68 4.82 9.97 -5.87
N ASP A 69 3.69 10.62 -5.61
CA ASP A 69 3.49 12.02 -5.95
C ASP A 69 2.58 12.65 -4.88
N PRO A 70 3.02 13.71 -4.20
CA PRO A 70 4.32 14.38 -4.31
C PRO A 70 5.48 13.52 -3.79
N ASN A 71 6.69 13.82 -4.25
CA ASN A 71 7.87 13.06 -3.84
C ASN A 71 8.31 13.46 -2.42
N LEU A 72 7.93 12.65 -1.43
CA LEU A 72 8.27 12.90 -0.02
C LEU A 72 9.76 12.72 0.28
N LYS A 73 10.51 12.17 -0.66
CA LYS A 73 11.96 11.96 -0.54
C LYS A 73 12.77 13.15 -1.04
N ASP A 74 12.10 14.18 -1.51
CA ASP A 74 12.74 15.40 -2.00
C ASP A 74 13.58 16.05 -0.90
N ASN A 75 14.83 16.35 -1.22
CA ASN A 75 15.79 16.91 -0.25
C ASN A 75 15.36 18.26 0.32
N GLU A 76 14.84 19.13 -0.53
CA GLU A 76 14.37 20.44 -0.11
C GLU A 76 13.20 20.33 0.87
N LEU A 77 12.27 19.44 0.56
CA LEU A 77 11.13 19.17 1.43
C LEU A 77 11.58 18.63 2.79
N LEU A 78 12.45 17.61 2.79
CA LEU A 78 12.97 17.02 4.02
C LEU A 78 13.74 18.03 4.87
N ASN A 79 14.51 18.91 4.23
CA ASN A 79 15.22 19.98 4.92
C ASN A 79 14.27 20.98 5.58
N ALA A 80 13.25 21.42 4.82
CA ALA A 80 12.30 22.41 5.30
C ALA A 80 11.55 21.91 6.55
N TYR A 81 11.23 20.63 6.59
CA TYR A 81 10.54 20.02 7.73
C TYR A 81 11.49 19.41 8.76
N LYS A 82 12.81 19.57 8.58
CA LYS A 82 13.84 19.08 9.50
C LYS A 82 13.80 17.55 9.69
N CYS A 83 13.58 16.83 8.59
CA CYS A 83 13.44 15.38 8.61
C CYS A 83 14.59 14.61 7.94
N LYS A 84 15.70 15.27 7.61
CA LYS A 84 16.79 14.58 6.90
C LYS A 84 17.39 13.40 7.65
N SER A 85 17.50 13.50 8.96
CA SER A 85 18.07 12.43 9.77
C SER A 85 17.11 11.24 9.96
N ASN A 86 15.82 11.50 9.79
CA ASN A 86 14.77 10.46 9.87
C ASN A 86 13.67 10.79 8.87
N PRO A 87 13.88 10.37 7.59
CA PRO A 87 12.93 10.74 6.52
C PRO A 87 11.49 10.29 6.74
N TYR A 88 11.27 9.18 7.43
CA TYR A 88 9.92 8.70 7.72
C TYR A 88 9.10 9.71 8.53
N ALA A 89 9.77 10.55 9.33
CA ALA A 89 9.10 11.57 10.14
C ALA A 89 8.33 12.59 9.31
N ILE A 90 8.65 12.75 8.02
CA ILE A 90 7.93 13.66 7.14
C ILE A 90 6.44 13.32 7.05
N VAL A 91 6.10 12.04 7.14
CA VAL A 91 4.70 11.59 7.09
C VAL A 91 3.90 12.22 8.24
N GLU A 92 4.44 12.17 9.45
CA GLU A 92 3.79 12.74 10.63
C GLU A 92 3.74 14.27 10.61
N LYS A 93 4.68 14.90 9.91
CA LYS A 93 4.71 16.36 9.77
C LYS A 93 3.61 16.87 8.83
N ILE A 94 3.24 16.06 7.84
CA ILE A 94 2.27 16.46 6.81
C ILE A 94 0.87 15.95 7.13
N PHE A 95 0.75 14.70 7.56
CA PHE A 95 -0.54 14.01 7.73
C PHE A 95 -0.89 13.82 9.20
N LYS A 96 -2.20 13.91 9.49
CA LYS A 96 -2.72 13.55 10.81
C LYS A 96 -2.72 12.03 10.97
N PRO A 97 -2.66 11.52 12.22
CA PRO A 97 -2.67 10.06 12.43
C PRO A 97 -3.82 9.31 11.75
N ILE A 98 -5.02 9.89 11.76
CA ILE A 98 -6.16 9.26 11.07
C ILE A 98 -5.93 9.19 9.56
N GLU A 99 -5.31 10.22 8.99
CA GLU A 99 -4.98 10.25 7.56
C GLU A 99 -3.93 9.19 7.24
N VAL A 100 -2.91 9.05 8.07
CA VAL A 100 -1.87 8.03 7.92
C VAL A 100 -2.51 6.64 7.87
N ASN A 101 -3.40 6.35 8.82
CA ASN A 101 -4.06 5.04 8.89
C ASN A 101 -4.95 4.79 7.68
N LEU A 102 -5.70 5.80 7.23
CA LEU A 102 -6.57 5.67 6.05
C LEU A 102 -5.77 5.46 4.77
N ILE A 103 -4.66 6.19 4.60
CA ILE A 103 -3.79 6.03 3.44
C ILE A 103 -3.17 4.63 3.45
N ALA A 104 -2.66 4.19 4.59
CA ALA A 104 -2.07 2.86 4.73
C ALA A 104 -3.08 1.76 4.41
N ASP A 105 -4.33 1.89 4.86
CA ASP A 105 -5.40 0.95 4.53
C ASP A 105 -5.63 0.89 3.03
N LYS A 106 -5.61 2.04 2.35
CA LYS A 106 -5.79 2.08 0.90
C LYS A 106 -4.62 1.41 0.17
N VAL A 107 -3.41 1.59 0.66
CA VAL A 107 -2.23 0.92 0.09
C VAL A 107 -2.37 -0.60 0.24
N CYS A 108 -2.76 -1.08 1.42
CA CYS A 108 -2.95 -2.51 1.67
C CYS A 108 -4.07 -3.08 0.79
N GLU A 109 -5.17 -2.35 0.66
CA GLU A 109 -6.28 -2.75 -0.21
C GLU A 109 -5.83 -2.83 -1.67
N LEU A 110 -5.10 -1.82 -2.14
CA LEU A 110 -4.56 -1.77 -3.50
C LEU A 110 -3.56 -2.91 -3.75
N SER A 111 -2.85 -3.31 -2.71
CA SER A 111 -1.84 -4.38 -2.76
C SER A 111 -2.44 -5.78 -2.61
N GLY A 112 -3.77 -5.88 -2.48
CA GLY A 112 -4.45 -7.16 -2.39
C GLY A 112 -4.48 -7.77 -1.00
N MET A 113 -4.18 -6.99 0.04
CA MET A 113 -4.18 -7.47 1.42
C MET A 113 -5.45 -7.18 2.21
N SER A 114 -6.44 -6.57 1.57
CA SER A 114 -7.69 -6.24 2.24
C SER A 114 -8.53 -7.49 2.52
N ASN A 115 -9.11 -7.56 3.71
CA ASN A 115 -10.06 -8.61 4.07
C ASN A 115 -11.50 -8.28 3.67
N LYS A 116 -11.70 -7.15 3.04
CA LYS A 116 -13.02 -6.59 2.75
C LYS A 116 -13.92 -7.55 1.98
N ASP A 117 -13.36 -8.25 1.00
CA ASP A 117 -14.09 -9.19 0.15
C ASP A 117 -13.58 -10.62 0.26
N SER A 118 -12.87 -10.93 1.34
CA SER A 118 -12.20 -12.22 1.50
C SER A 118 -13.13 -13.42 1.48
N LYS A 119 -14.39 -13.25 1.89
CA LYS A 119 -15.37 -14.34 1.95
C LYS A 119 -15.60 -15.03 0.61
N ASN A 120 -15.46 -14.30 -0.48
CA ASN A 120 -15.77 -14.79 -1.82
C ASN A 120 -14.52 -15.10 -2.65
N MET A 121 -13.32 -14.79 -2.14
CA MET A 121 -12.09 -14.96 -2.90
C MET A 121 -11.61 -16.41 -2.91
N VAL A 122 -11.73 -17.08 -1.77
CA VAL A 122 -11.37 -18.49 -1.66
C VAL A 122 -12.48 -19.19 -0.89
N VAL A 123 -13.08 -20.19 -1.54
CA VAL A 123 -14.20 -20.94 -0.98
C VAL A 123 -13.78 -22.40 -0.81
N GLU A 124 -14.02 -22.95 0.37
CA GLU A 124 -13.77 -24.37 0.60
C GLU A 124 -14.78 -25.21 -0.15
N ILE A 125 -14.30 -26.14 -0.94
CA ILE A 125 -15.14 -27.09 -1.65
C ILE A 125 -15.42 -28.27 -0.72
N LYS A 126 -16.68 -28.39 -0.31
CA LYS A 126 -17.09 -29.49 0.54
C LYS A 126 -17.37 -30.72 -0.30
N ASN A 127 -16.67 -31.79 -0.01
CA ASN A 127 -16.96 -33.09 -0.63
C ASN A 127 -18.22 -33.66 0.05
N SER A 128 -19.22 -33.90 -0.75
CA SER A 128 -20.42 -34.54 -0.30
C SER A 128 -20.26 -36.05 -0.21
#